data_5afdd102527b889c865106c1626e9c2c
#
_entry.id   5afdd102527b889c865106c1626e9c2c
#
_cell.length_a   1.000
_cell.length_b   1.000
_cell.length_c   1.000
_cell.angle_alpha   90.00
_cell.angle_beta   90.00
_cell.angle_gamma   90.00
#
_symmetry.space_group_name_H-M   'P 1'
#
loop_
_entity.id
_entity.type
_entity.pdbx_description
1 polymer ?
#
loop_
_entity_poly.entity_id
_entity_poly.type
_entity_poly.pdbx_seq_one_letter_code
_entity_poly.pdbx_strand_id
1 'polypeptide(L)'
;VLQGTKGERTVYVDNLGRVTDTVSRKDPEAGNDVYLTIDKNLQESTYKLLEEKIAGIVLSKLQNVLEYDTSSVDDSKNLIIPVSDAYYNLIGNAVIDSGHFSSSDAKTAEQQVYSIFQGKKTETISMLESELQNSQASAYTDLSDEMKAYMDYICDTLLTKDTGILMSDQIDKNDATYIAWAKDETINLYTYLNYAISKNWIDTSKLGSSSYSSSEEIYQEILKYLKEYLADDSNFDKLLYKYLIKSGSVTGEQVCAIVYEQGILPMDDSTYNGLLNGKTNAFSWIK
;
A
#
# COMPACT_ATOMS: atom_id res chain seq x y z
N VAL A 1 -13.25 37.62 -16.25
CA VAL A 1 -13.72 37.24 -17.61
C VAL A 1 -14.49 35.92 -17.57
N LEU A 2 -14.08 34.96 -16.75
CA LEU A 2 -14.75 33.65 -16.58
C LEU A 2 -15.88 33.66 -15.55
N GLN A 3 -15.80 34.59 -14.63
CA GLN A 3 -16.78 34.73 -13.55
C GLN A 3 -17.96 35.57 -14.04
N GLY A 4 -19.13 34.96 -14.14
CA GLY A 4 -20.36 35.70 -14.46
C GLY A 4 -20.74 36.74 -13.40
N THR A 5 -21.85 37.40 -13.61
CA THR A 5 -22.41 38.35 -12.64
C THR A 5 -23.36 37.61 -11.68
N LYS A 6 -23.13 37.75 -10.37
CA LYS A 6 -24.02 37.14 -9.38
C LYS A 6 -25.41 37.75 -9.44
N GLY A 7 -26.41 36.88 -9.41
CA GLY A 7 -27.80 37.32 -9.20
C GLY A 7 -28.02 37.84 -7.78
N GLU A 8 -28.97 38.77 -7.63
CA GLU A 8 -29.36 39.34 -6.36
C GLU A 8 -30.87 39.33 -6.21
N ARG A 9 -31.35 39.00 -5.02
CA ARG A 9 -32.78 39.02 -4.72
C ARG A 9 -32.99 39.71 -3.37
N THR A 10 -33.75 40.83 -3.39
CA THR A 10 -34.16 41.53 -2.18
C THR A 10 -35.59 41.10 -1.86
N VAL A 11 -35.83 40.62 -0.66
CA VAL A 11 -37.11 40.08 -0.24
C VAL A 11 -37.54 40.63 1.11
N TYR A 12 -38.84 40.76 1.34
CA TYR A 12 -39.41 40.89 2.66
C TYR A 12 -39.59 39.52 3.29
N VAL A 13 -39.25 39.43 4.56
CA VAL A 13 -39.46 38.19 5.34
C VAL A 13 -40.30 38.44 6.56
N ASP A 14 -41.06 37.47 7.00
CA ASP A 14 -41.79 37.50 8.24
C ASP A 14 -40.86 37.27 9.45
N ASN A 15 -41.40 37.32 10.67
CA ASN A 15 -40.65 37.11 11.91
C ASN A 15 -40.12 35.67 12.06
N LEU A 16 -40.47 34.77 11.17
CA LEU A 16 -39.96 33.38 11.10
C LEU A 16 -38.99 33.17 9.92
N GLY A 17 -38.58 34.26 9.23
CA GLY A 17 -37.66 34.20 8.09
C GLY A 17 -38.25 33.71 6.77
N ARG A 18 -39.58 33.60 6.66
CA ARG A 18 -40.26 33.18 5.41
C ARG A 18 -40.46 34.40 4.52
N VAL A 19 -40.12 34.22 3.22
CA VAL A 19 -40.30 35.27 2.20
C VAL A 19 -41.77 35.59 2.02
N THR A 20 -42.16 36.83 2.28
CA THR A 20 -43.52 37.35 2.11
C THR A 20 -43.70 38.09 0.80
N ASP A 21 -42.67 38.81 0.35
CA ASP A 21 -42.70 39.51 -0.94
C ASP A 21 -41.27 39.66 -1.49
N THR A 22 -41.17 39.92 -2.81
CA THR A 22 -39.88 40.12 -3.52
C THR A 22 -39.85 41.56 -4.02
N VAL A 23 -38.95 42.35 -3.45
CA VAL A 23 -38.81 43.79 -3.79
C VAL A 23 -38.11 43.95 -5.14
N SER A 24 -37.04 43.19 -5.33
CA SER A 24 -36.27 43.23 -6.57
C SER A 24 -35.59 41.87 -6.81
N ARG A 25 -35.40 41.56 -8.07
CA ARG A 25 -34.66 40.37 -8.52
C ARG A 25 -33.80 40.75 -9.72
N LYS A 26 -32.51 40.44 -9.61
CA LYS A 26 -31.56 40.46 -10.70
C LYS A 26 -31.08 39.02 -10.94
N ASP A 27 -31.33 38.48 -12.11
CA ASP A 27 -30.91 37.13 -12.43
C ASP A 27 -29.39 37.07 -12.65
N PRO A 28 -28.74 35.95 -12.33
CA PRO A 28 -27.32 35.77 -12.59
C PRO A 28 -27.05 35.70 -14.11
N GLU A 29 -25.93 36.30 -14.52
CA GLU A 29 -25.47 36.20 -15.90
C GLU A 29 -24.25 35.26 -15.95
N ALA A 30 -24.27 34.30 -16.88
CA ALA A 30 -23.15 33.40 -17.10
C ALA A 30 -21.91 34.16 -17.55
N GLY A 31 -20.74 33.69 -17.15
CA GLY A 31 -19.46 34.18 -17.67
C GLY A 31 -19.24 33.77 -19.12
N ASN A 32 -18.15 34.27 -19.69
CA ASN A 32 -17.80 33.92 -21.06
C ASN A 32 -17.28 32.48 -21.18
N ASP A 33 -17.60 31.82 -22.26
CA ASP A 33 -17.04 30.52 -22.62
C ASP A 33 -15.53 30.63 -22.88
N VAL A 34 -14.80 29.59 -22.49
CA VAL A 34 -13.39 29.48 -22.76
C VAL A 34 -13.14 28.36 -23.76
N TYR A 35 -12.59 28.74 -24.88
CA TYR A 35 -12.17 27.80 -25.90
C TYR A 35 -10.68 27.48 -25.71
N LEU A 36 -10.36 26.21 -25.48
CA LEU A 36 -8.98 25.73 -25.38
C LEU A 36 -8.46 25.36 -26.78
N THR A 37 -7.17 25.51 -26.98
CA THR A 37 -6.48 25.07 -28.22
C THR A 37 -6.25 23.56 -28.25
N ILE A 38 -6.72 22.83 -27.24
CA ILE A 38 -6.60 21.38 -27.13
C ILE A 38 -7.79 20.72 -27.85
N ASP A 39 -7.50 19.86 -28.82
CA ASP A 39 -8.48 19.01 -29.46
C ASP A 39 -8.81 17.82 -28.54
N LYS A 40 -10.06 17.76 -28.07
CA LYS A 40 -10.53 16.69 -27.19
C LYS A 40 -10.38 15.30 -27.81
N ASN A 41 -10.72 15.16 -29.10
CA ASN A 41 -10.68 13.87 -29.79
C ASN A 41 -9.25 13.39 -29.97
N LEU A 42 -8.34 14.31 -30.28
CA LEU A 42 -6.91 14.01 -30.38
C LEU A 42 -6.34 13.59 -29.02
N GLN A 43 -6.74 14.26 -27.94
CA GLN A 43 -6.33 13.92 -26.58
C GLN A 43 -6.82 12.52 -26.19
N GLU A 44 -8.10 12.21 -26.40
CA GLU A 44 -8.67 10.89 -26.13
C GLU A 44 -8.01 9.78 -26.96
N SER A 45 -7.78 10.04 -28.26
CA SER A 45 -7.11 9.07 -29.14
C SER A 45 -5.65 8.84 -28.74
N THR A 46 -4.94 9.89 -28.33
CA THR A 46 -3.56 9.79 -27.86
C THR A 46 -3.49 9.00 -26.55
N TYR A 47 -4.43 9.26 -25.63
CA TYR A 47 -4.51 8.52 -24.37
C TYR A 47 -4.70 7.01 -24.63
N LYS A 48 -5.68 6.63 -25.46
CA LYS A 48 -5.91 5.22 -25.82
C LYS A 48 -4.69 4.57 -26.48
N LEU A 49 -4.03 5.29 -27.40
CA LEU A 49 -2.83 4.78 -28.06
C LEU A 49 -1.68 4.56 -27.06
N LEU A 50 -1.49 5.48 -26.11
CA LEU A 50 -0.48 5.32 -25.06
C LEU A 50 -0.80 4.13 -24.16
N GLU A 51 -2.05 3.99 -23.76
CA GLU A 51 -2.53 2.86 -22.94
C GLU A 51 -2.27 1.51 -23.64
N GLU A 52 -2.65 1.37 -24.92
CA GLU A 52 -2.39 0.18 -25.72
C GLU A 52 -0.88 -0.11 -25.86
N LYS A 53 -0.06 0.91 -26.09
CA LYS A 53 1.39 0.75 -26.21
C LYS A 53 2.04 0.34 -24.91
N ILE A 54 1.64 0.94 -23.79
CA ILE A 54 2.14 0.58 -22.47
C ILE A 54 1.74 -0.85 -22.13
N ALA A 55 0.47 -1.24 -22.35
CA ALA A 55 -0.01 -2.60 -22.14
C ALA A 55 0.80 -3.61 -22.98
N GLY A 56 1.04 -3.31 -24.26
CA GLY A 56 1.86 -4.15 -25.14
C GLY A 56 3.30 -4.32 -24.64
N ILE A 57 3.92 -3.26 -24.12
CA ILE A 57 5.26 -3.33 -23.54
C ILE A 57 5.25 -4.21 -22.28
N VAL A 58 4.31 -4.00 -21.37
CA VAL A 58 4.17 -4.82 -20.14
C VAL A 58 4.00 -6.29 -20.49
N LEU A 59 3.09 -6.63 -21.41
CA LEU A 59 2.87 -8.00 -21.87
C LEU A 59 4.13 -8.62 -22.48
N SER A 60 4.90 -7.87 -23.26
CA SER A 60 6.14 -8.36 -23.88
C SER A 60 7.24 -8.66 -22.85
N LYS A 61 7.20 -7.99 -21.71
CA LYS A 61 8.17 -8.13 -20.60
C LYS A 61 7.74 -9.13 -19.55
N LEU A 62 6.47 -9.48 -19.50
CA LEU A 62 5.92 -10.39 -18.51
C LEU A 62 6.46 -11.81 -18.71
N GLN A 63 7.08 -12.37 -17.69
CA GLN A 63 7.68 -13.70 -17.65
C GLN A 63 7.09 -14.54 -16.51
N ASN A 64 6.94 -15.84 -16.75
CA ASN A 64 6.44 -16.80 -15.75
C ASN A 64 7.52 -17.18 -14.74
N VAL A 65 7.99 -16.18 -13.98
CA VAL A 65 8.92 -16.34 -12.87
C VAL A 65 8.36 -15.64 -11.64
N LEU A 66 8.65 -16.16 -10.45
CA LEU A 66 8.17 -15.56 -9.20
C LEU A 66 9.15 -14.51 -8.68
N GLU A 67 10.45 -14.70 -8.89
CA GLU A 67 11.50 -13.79 -8.45
C GLU A 67 12.41 -13.43 -9.62
N TYR A 68 12.96 -12.24 -9.58
CA TYR A 68 13.89 -11.73 -10.57
C TYR A 68 14.87 -10.76 -9.95
N ASP A 69 16.15 -11.11 -10.04
CA ASP A 69 17.23 -10.24 -9.59
C ASP A 69 17.60 -9.24 -10.70
N THR A 70 17.36 -7.97 -10.43
CA THR A 70 17.68 -6.86 -11.35
C THR A 70 19.12 -6.38 -11.23
N SER A 71 19.86 -6.79 -10.21
CA SER A 71 21.23 -6.31 -9.93
C SER A 71 22.24 -6.67 -11.02
N SER A 72 21.97 -7.75 -11.75
CA SER A 72 22.83 -8.26 -12.84
C SER A 72 22.45 -7.74 -14.24
N VAL A 73 21.47 -6.81 -14.35
CA VAL A 73 20.94 -6.35 -15.63
C VAL A 73 21.55 -5.01 -16.04
N ASP A 74 22.50 -5.04 -16.97
CA ASP A 74 23.22 -3.86 -17.45
C ASP A 74 22.38 -2.93 -18.33
N ASP A 75 21.39 -3.45 -19.09
CA ASP A 75 20.53 -2.66 -19.99
C ASP A 75 19.05 -2.80 -19.57
N SER A 76 18.42 -1.65 -19.31
CA SER A 76 16.99 -1.58 -18.97
C SER A 76 16.06 -2.24 -20.02
N LYS A 77 16.53 -2.40 -21.26
CA LYS A 77 15.80 -3.16 -22.29
C LYS A 77 15.68 -4.64 -21.98
N ASN A 78 16.59 -5.18 -21.18
CA ASN A 78 16.62 -6.59 -20.78
C ASN A 78 15.83 -6.87 -19.51
N LEU A 79 15.34 -5.82 -18.84
CA LEU A 79 14.46 -5.99 -17.68
C LEU A 79 13.20 -6.77 -18.07
N ILE A 80 12.85 -7.72 -17.24
CA ILE A 80 11.60 -8.48 -17.32
C ILE A 80 10.67 -8.09 -16.17
N ILE A 81 9.41 -8.46 -16.27
CA ILE A 81 8.42 -8.30 -15.21
C ILE A 81 8.05 -9.71 -14.73
N PRO A 82 8.37 -10.08 -13.49
CA PRO A 82 7.90 -11.34 -12.92
C PRO A 82 6.38 -11.38 -12.88
N VAL A 83 5.78 -12.54 -13.15
CA VAL A 83 4.32 -12.67 -13.05
C VAL A 83 3.82 -12.47 -11.63
N SER A 84 4.63 -12.74 -10.63
CA SER A 84 4.33 -12.43 -9.22
C SER A 84 4.02 -10.95 -8.99
N ASP A 85 4.73 -10.05 -9.67
CA ASP A 85 4.46 -8.61 -9.59
C ASP A 85 3.10 -8.26 -10.21
N ALA A 86 2.71 -8.92 -11.31
CA ALA A 86 1.38 -8.75 -11.89
C ALA A 86 0.28 -9.22 -10.92
N TYR A 87 0.42 -10.41 -10.34
CA TYR A 87 -0.53 -10.93 -9.35
C TYR A 87 -0.60 -10.05 -8.11
N TYR A 88 0.54 -9.62 -7.58
CA TYR A 88 0.58 -8.71 -6.44
C TYR A 88 -0.11 -7.38 -6.74
N ASN A 89 0.12 -6.80 -7.91
CA ASN A 89 -0.47 -5.51 -8.27
C ASN A 89 -2.00 -5.54 -8.33
N LEU A 90 -2.63 -6.69 -8.57
CA LEU A 90 -4.08 -6.83 -8.48
C LEU A 90 -4.59 -6.59 -7.04
N ILE A 91 -3.87 -7.09 -6.04
CA ILE A 91 -4.18 -6.88 -4.62
C ILE A 91 -3.66 -5.52 -4.15
N GLY A 92 -2.40 -5.19 -4.47
CA GLY A 92 -1.74 -3.96 -4.02
C GLY A 92 -2.46 -2.67 -4.46
N ASN A 93 -3.02 -2.68 -5.67
CA ASN A 93 -3.79 -1.56 -6.23
C ASN A 93 -5.31 -1.67 -5.99
N ALA A 94 -5.75 -2.58 -5.13
CA ALA A 94 -7.15 -2.82 -4.78
C ALA A 94 -8.05 -3.10 -6.01
N VAL A 95 -7.52 -3.75 -7.04
CA VAL A 95 -8.32 -4.34 -8.13
C VAL A 95 -9.04 -5.56 -7.58
N ILE A 96 -8.33 -6.42 -6.84
CA ILE A 96 -8.90 -7.45 -5.97
C ILE A 96 -9.14 -6.81 -4.60
N ASP A 97 -10.36 -6.90 -4.11
CA ASP A 97 -10.73 -6.49 -2.75
C ASP A 97 -10.33 -7.58 -1.74
N SER A 98 -9.15 -7.45 -1.15
CA SER A 98 -8.69 -8.38 -0.12
C SER A 98 -9.47 -8.29 1.20
N GLY A 99 -10.20 -7.19 1.44
CA GLY A 99 -11.09 -7.05 2.59
C GLY A 99 -12.29 -8.01 2.51
N HIS A 100 -12.74 -8.33 1.30
CA HIS A 100 -13.83 -9.28 1.08
C HIS A 100 -13.49 -10.73 1.47
N PHE A 101 -12.20 -11.10 1.51
CA PHE A 101 -11.77 -12.47 1.82
C PHE A 101 -12.24 -12.99 3.19
N SER A 102 -12.51 -12.08 4.14
CA SER A 102 -13.02 -12.41 5.47
C SER A 102 -14.54 -12.39 5.57
N SER A 103 -15.24 -12.05 4.47
CA SER A 103 -16.70 -11.94 4.49
C SER A 103 -17.39 -13.30 4.52
N SER A 104 -18.63 -13.32 4.95
CA SER A 104 -19.44 -14.57 5.02
C SER A 104 -19.84 -15.11 3.64
N ASP A 105 -19.75 -14.32 2.60
CA ASP A 105 -20.04 -14.65 1.20
C ASP A 105 -18.78 -14.80 0.33
N ALA A 106 -17.59 -14.73 0.97
CA ALA A 106 -16.33 -15.03 0.31
C ALA A 106 -16.34 -16.43 -0.33
N LYS A 107 -15.82 -16.52 -1.54
CA LYS A 107 -15.83 -17.76 -2.32
C LYS A 107 -14.60 -18.63 -2.05
N THR A 108 -14.48 -19.73 -2.75
CA THR A 108 -13.51 -20.79 -2.44
C THR A 108 -12.06 -20.32 -2.46
N ALA A 109 -11.63 -19.62 -3.53
CA ALA A 109 -10.24 -19.16 -3.62
C ALA A 109 -9.96 -18.05 -2.62
N GLU A 110 -10.91 -17.13 -2.39
CA GLU A 110 -10.81 -16.07 -1.38
C GLU A 110 -10.60 -16.67 0.01
N GLN A 111 -11.43 -17.66 0.41
CA GLN A 111 -11.32 -18.32 1.72
C GLN A 111 -9.97 -19.06 1.88
N GLN A 112 -9.51 -19.76 0.84
CA GLN A 112 -8.22 -20.43 0.85
C GLN A 112 -7.07 -19.44 1.04
N VAL A 113 -7.04 -18.37 0.26
CA VAL A 113 -6.00 -17.33 0.36
C VAL A 113 -6.06 -16.62 1.71
N TYR A 114 -7.26 -16.35 2.22
CA TYR A 114 -7.43 -15.76 3.56
C TYR A 114 -6.87 -16.66 4.68
N SER A 115 -7.11 -17.96 4.61
CA SER A 115 -6.55 -18.91 5.58
C SER A 115 -5.01 -18.92 5.58
N ILE A 116 -4.39 -18.92 4.38
CA ILE A 116 -2.93 -18.84 4.23
C ILE A 116 -2.42 -17.50 4.80
N PHE A 117 -3.09 -16.41 4.46
CA PHE A 117 -2.74 -15.06 4.92
C PHE A 117 -2.78 -14.95 6.45
N GLN A 118 -3.83 -15.45 7.10
CA GLN A 118 -3.96 -15.39 8.57
C GLN A 118 -2.84 -16.14 9.28
N GLY A 119 -2.47 -17.32 8.76
CA GLY A 119 -1.31 -18.07 9.25
C GLY A 119 -0.02 -17.28 9.12
N LYS A 120 0.24 -16.72 7.95
CA LYS A 120 1.43 -15.90 7.68
C LYS A 120 1.48 -14.65 8.56
N LYS A 121 0.35 -13.95 8.71
CA LYS A 121 0.27 -12.74 9.53
C LYS A 121 0.62 -13.03 10.99
N THR A 122 0.04 -14.08 11.55
CA THR A 122 0.31 -14.51 12.93
C THR A 122 1.78 -14.88 13.12
N GLU A 123 2.34 -15.68 12.23
CA GLU A 123 3.76 -16.08 12.25
C GLU A 123 4.68 -14.86 12.12
N THR A 124 4.42 -13.97 11.15
CA THR A 124 5.24 -12.79 10.90
C THR A 124 5.23 -11.82 12.08
N ILE A 125 4.06 -11.53 12.67
CA ILE A 125 4.00 -10.65 13.85
C ILE A 125 4.78 -11.25 15.01
N SER A 126 4.67 -12.56 15.26
CA SER A 126 5.42 -13.24 16.32
C SER A 126 6.93 -13.22 16.08
N MET A 127 7.35 -13.40 14.82
CA MET A 127 8.75 -13.33 14.42
C MET A 127 9.31 -11.91 14.59
N LEU A 128 8.57 -10.88 14.15
CA LEU A 128 8.95 -9.48 14.33
C LEU A 128 9.06 -9.10 15.82
N GLU A 129 8.12 -9.57 16.65
CA GLU A 129 8.16 -9.37 18.11
C GLU A 129 9.44 -9.99 18.70
N SER A 130 9.79 -11.21 18.29
CA SER A 130 11.01 -11.89 18.74
C SER A 130 12.28 -11.15 18.30
N GLU A 131 12.37 -10.72 17.06
CA GLU A 131 13.51 -9.97 16.52
C GLU A 131 13.67 -8.62 17.23
N LEU A 132 12.57 -7.90 17.43
CA LEU A 132 12.58 -6.58 18.09
C LEU A 132 12.83 -6.67 19.61
N GLN A 133 12.71 -7.84 20.25
CA GLN A 133 13.05 -8.04 21.66
C GLN A 133 14.50 -8.56 21.85
N ASN A 134 15.19 -8.89 20.79
CA ASN A 134 16.49 -9.52 20.84
C ASN A 134 17.63 -8.54 20.51
N SER A 135 18.42 -8.16 21.52
CA SER A 135 19.60 -7.31 21.31
C SER A 135 20.70 -7.96 20.44
N GLN A 136 20.65 -9.28 20.30
CA GLN A 136 21.58 -10.08 19.49
C GLN A 136 20.93 -10.54 18.16
N ALA A 137 19.83 -9.92 17.77
CA ALA A 137 19.23 -10.17 16.46
C ALA A 137 20.22 -9.85 15.33
N SER A 138 20.01 -10.46 14.17
CA SER A 138 20.85 -10.25 12.99
C SER A 138 20.93 -8.78 12.58
N ALA A 139 22.08 -8.35 12.10
CA ALA A 139 22.22 -7.04 11.47
C ALA A 139 21.30 -6.96 10.24
N TYR A 140 20.87 -5.75 9.87
CA TYR A 140 19.94 -5.56 8.75
C TYR A 140 20.49 -6.20 7.46
N THR A 141 21.79 -6.04 7.16
CA THR A 141 22.43 -6.64 5.98
C THR A 141 22.24 -8.15 5.87
N ASP A 142 22.15 -8.87 7.00
CA ASP A 142 22.07 -10.34 7.07
C ASP A 142 20.61 -10.86 7.00
N LEU A 143 19.63 -9.96 6.99
CA LEU A 143 18.21 -10.33 6.90
C LEU A 143 17.84 -10.76 5.47
N SER A 144 16.81 -11.61 5.36
CA SER A 144 16.18 -11.89 4.07
C SER A 144 15.49 -10.64 3.51
N ASP A 145 15.27 -10.58 2.18
CA ASP A 145 14.58 -9.47 1.53
C ASP A 145 13.18 -9.23 2.10
N GLU A 146 12.49 -10.30 2.47
CA GLU A 146 11.19 -10.24 3.14
C GLU A 146 11.30 -9.55 4.51
N MET A 147 12.26 -9.96 5.33
CA MET A 147 12.45 -9.39 6.66
C MET A 147 12.94 -7.94 6.58
N LYS A 148 13.83 -7.61 5.64
CA LYS A 148 14.25 -6.23 5.37
C LYS A 148 13.05 -5.35 5.06
N ALA A 149 12.17 -5.80 4.18
CA ALA A 149 10.97 -5.04 3.82
C ALA A 149 10.02 -4.81 5.01
N TYR A 150 9.92 -5.76 5.94
CA TYR A 150 9.14 -5.56 7.17
C TYR A 150 9.81 -4.57 8.11
N MET A 151 11.13 -4.63 8.27
CA MET A 151 11.87 -3.67 9.11
C MET A 151 11.82 -2.25 8.54
N ASP A 152 11.95 -2.09 7.21
CA ASP A 152 11.78 -0.80 6.52
C ASP A 152 10.36 -0.27 6.70
N TYR A 153 9.36 -1.14 6.56
CA TYR A 153 7.97 -0.75 6.77
C TYR A 153 7.76 -0.23 8.20
N ILE A 154 8.27 -0.93 9.20
CA ILE A 154 8.17 -0.52 10.61
C ILE A 154 8.90 0.81 10.84
N CYS A 155 10.15 0.92 10.42
CA CYS A 155 10.99 2.07 10.73
C CYS A 155 10.57 3.31 9.91
N ASP A 156 10.56 3.17 8.57
CA ASP A 156 10.45 4.31 7.67
C ASP A 156 9.01 4.71 7.40
N THR A 157 8.12 3.72 7.28
CA THR A 157 6.71 4.00 6.97
C THR A 157 5.92 4.23 8.25
N LEU A 158 5.84 3.22 9.10
CA LEU A 158 4.98 3.28 10.27
C LEU A 158 5.50 4.28 11.32
N LEU A 159 6.71 4.08 11.86
CA LEU A 159 7.22 4.92 12.95
C LEU A 159 7.58 6.33 12.49
N THR A 160 8.05 6.50 11.26
CA THR A 160 8.52 7.80 10.77
C THR A 160 7.42 8.57 10.02
N LYS A 161 6.88 8.03 8.91
CA LYS A 161 5.98 8.79 8.02
C LYS A 161 4.55 8.85 8.53
N ASP A 162 3.98 7.71 8.92
CA ASP A 162 2.55 7.62 9.22
C ASP A 162 2.23 8.16 10.61
N THR A 163 3.07 7.83 11.60
CA THR A 163 2.82 8.22 12.99
C THR A 163 3.71 9.36 13.47
N GLY A 164 4.92 9.48 12.92
CA GLY A 164 5.93 10.43 13.39
C GLY A 164 6.37 10.17 14.84
N ILE A 165 6.24 8.92 15.32
CA ILE A 165 6.82 8.50 16.61
C ILE A 165 8.33 8.63 16.54
N LEU A 166 8.95 8.22 15.44
CA LEU A 166 10.35 8.51 15.14
C LEU A 166 10.41 9.87 14.41
N MET A 167 10.92 10.88 15.09
CA MET A 167 10.94 12.28 14.64
C MET A 167 12.06 12.52 13.64
N SER A 168 11.78 12.41 12.36
CA SER A 168 12.78 12.50 11.27
C SER A 168 13.52 13.85 11.22
N ASP A 169 12.92 14.92 11.71
CA ASP A 169 13.50 16.27 11.82
C ASP A 169 14.49 16.42 12.98
N GLN A 170 14.44 15.54 13.98
CA GLN A 170 15.36 15.49 15.11
C GLN A 170 16.57 14.60 14.85
N ILE A 171 16.53 13.73 13.83
CA ILE A 171 17.59 12.78 13.51
C ILE A 171 18.78 13.50 12.90
N ASP A 172 19.95 13.43 13.55
CA ASP A 172 21.21 13.86 12.93
C ASP A 172 21.66 12.78 11.91
N LYS A 173 21.57 13.11 10.64
CA LYS A 173 21.95 12.20 9.53
C LYS A 173 23.46 11.94 9.43
N ASN A 174 24.28 12.64 10.22
CA ASN A 174 25.72 12.41 10.35
C ASN A 174 26.06 11.60 11.62
N ASP A 175 25.07 11.25 12.44
CA ASP A 175 25.28 10.41 13.61
C ASP A 175 25.71 9.02 13.19
N ALA A 176 26.73 8.47 13.89
CA ALA A 176 27.34 7.19 13.53
C ALA A 176 26.34 6.02 13.59
N THR A 177 25.41 6.03 14.56
CA THR A 177 24.42 4.95 14.69
C THR A 177 23.33 5.08 13.63
N TYR A 178 22.93 6.32 13.27
CA TYR A 178 22.04 6.51 12.12
C TYR A 178 22.69 6.00 10.82
N ILE A 179 23.98 6.29 10.62
CA ILE A 179 24.71 5.81 9.43
C ILE A 179 24.78 4.27 9.44
N ALA A 180 25.11 3.67 10.59
CA ALA A 180 25.18 2.23 10.73
C ALA A 180 23.85 1.51 10.45
N TRP A 181 22.71 2.16 10.75
CA TRP A 181 21.38 1.65 10.41
C TRP A 181 21.01 1.93 8.93
N ALA A 182 21.01 3.21 8.53
CA ALA A 182 20.37 3.67 7.30
C ALA A 182 21.26 3.60 6.03
N LYS A 183 22.59 3.40 6.18
CA LYS A 183 23.53 3.37 5.06
C LYS A 183 24.41 2.14 5.05
N ASP A 184 25.01 1.79 6.21
CA ASP A 184 25.96 0.69 6.31
C ASP A 184 25.23 -0.64 6.60
N GLU A 185 24.00 -0.58 7.11
CA GLU A 185 23.12 -1.71 7.40
C GLU A 185 23.75 -2.74 8.38
N THR A 186 24.65 -2.27 9.24
CA THR A 186 25.49 -3.10 10.11
C THR A 186 24.91 -3.37 11.49
N ILE A 187 23.77 -2.76 11.83
CA ILE A 187 23.07 -2.96 13.10
C ILE A 187 21.65 -3.44 12.87
N ASN A 188 21.03 -4.00 13.91
CA ASN A 188 19.62 -4.38 13.91
C ASN A 188 18.70 -3.22 14.36
N LEU A 189 17.40 -3.36 14.09
CA LEU A 189 16.40 -2.35 14.42
C LEU A 189 16.26 -2.17 15.95
N TYR A 190 16.41 -3.23 16.74
CA TYR A 190 16.46 -3.13 18.21
C TYR A 190 17.49 -2.11 18.68
N THR A 191 18.73 -2.23 18.19
CA THR A 191 19.84 -1.34 18.54
C THR A 191 19.56 0.09 18.11
N TYR A 192 19.05 0.28 16.88
CA TYR A 192 18.73 1.59 16.36
C TYR A 192 17.62 2.30 17.16
N LEU A 193 16.53 1.62 17.47
CA LEU A 193 15.41 2.22 18.22
C LEU A 193 15.79 2.54 19.67
N ASN A 194 16.55 1.68 20.35
CA ASN A 194 17.08 1.98 21.70
C ASN A 194 18.01 3.20 21.69
N TYR A 195 18.83 3.32 20.66
CA TYR A 195 19.67 4.51 20.49
C TYR A 195 18.81 5.76 20.23
N ALA A 196 17.82 5.67 19.36
CA ALA A 196 16.89 6.76 19.07
C ALA A 196 16.16 7.28 20.34
N ILE A 197 15.76 6.36 21.24
CA ILE A 197 15.22 6.73 22.56
C ILE A 197 16.25 7.53 23.36
N SER A 198 17.50 7.07 23.44
CA SER A 198 18.56 7.72 24.19
C SER A 198 18.89 9.14 23.68
N LYS A 199 18.62 9.39 22.41
CA LYS A 199 18.85 10.67 21.71
C LYS A 199 17.63 11.58 21.71
N ASN A 200 16.52 11.17 22.33
CA ASN A 200 15.24 11.86 22.27
C ASN A 200 14.71 12.07 20.83
N TRP A 201 14.95 11.10 19.94
CA TRP A 201 14.38 11.09 18.60
C TRP A 201 12.98 10.46 18.55
N ILE A 202 12.49 10.00 19.69
CA ILE A 202 11.15 9.39 19.84
C ILE A 202 10.18 10.37 20.48
N ASP A 203 9.06 10.63 19.83
CA ASP A 203 7.94 11.39 20.37
C ASP A 203 7.11 10.52 21.31
N THR A 204 7.44 10.53 22.59
CA THR A 204 6.78 9.72 23.61
C THR A 204 5.32 10.13 23.85
N SER A 205 4.91 11.34 23.46
CA SER A 205 3.52 11.80 23.61
C SER A 205 2.53 10.96 22.74
N LYS A 206 3.03 10.30 21.71
CA LYS A 206 2.26 9.44 20.81
C LYS A 206 2.13 7.98 21.29
N LEU A 207 2.89 7.62 22.32
CA LEU A 207 2.94 6.26 22.88
C LEU A 207 2.13 6.08 24.15
N GLY A 208 1.46 7.13 24.64
CA GLY A 208 0.74 7.08 25.93
C GLY A 208 1.64 6.98 27.16
N SER A 209 2.97 7.08 26.96
CA SER A 209 3.95 7.05 28.05
C SER A 209 4.00 8.36 28.81
N SER A 210 4.34 8.31 30.12
CA SER A 210 4.51 9.50 30.95
C SER A 210 5.87 10.15 30.68
N SER A 211 5.99 11.46 30.99
CA SER A 211 7.25 12.22 30.88
C SER A 211 8.40 11.69 31.74
N TYR A 212 8.14 10.71 32.61
CA TYR A 212 9.09 10.10 33.55
C TYR A 212 9.38 8.63 33.24
N SER A 213 9.00 8.13 32.06
CA SER A 213 9.26 6.73 31.67
C SER A 213 10.75 6.52 31.41
N SER A 214 11.27 5.37 31.85
CA SER A 214 12.62 4.92 31.52
C SER A 214 12.74 4.55 30.04
N SER A 215 13.96 4.48 29.52
CA SER A 215 14.20 4.04 28.13
C SER A 215 13.62 2.68 27.83
N GLU A 216 13.69 1.76 28.80
CA GLU A 216 13.09 0.42 28.68
C GLU A 216 11.56 0.48 28.59
N GLU A 217 10.91 1.26 29.43
CA GLU A 217 9.45 1.44 29.40
C GLU A 217 9.00 2.06 28.08
N ILE A 218 9.73 3.05 27.56
CA ILE A 218 9.44 3.65 26.24
C ILE A 218 9.59 2.59 25.15
N TYR A 219 10.63 1.76 25.21
CA TYR A 219 10.83 0.70 24.23
C TYR A 219 9.68 -0.32 24.24
N GLN A 220 9.25 -0.74 25.42
CA GLN A 220 8.10 -1.67 25.56
C GLN A 220 6.79 -1.06 25.04
N GLU A 221 6.57 0.24 25.23
CA GLU A 221 5.41 0.92 24.64
C GLU A 221 5.49 0.97 23.10
N ILE A 222 6.69 1.16 22.53
CA ILE A 222 6.88 1.04 21.06
C ILE A 222 6.50 -0.37 20.59
N LEU A 223 7.00 -1.42 21.24
CA LEU A 223 6.68 -2.80 20.86
C LEU A 223 5.19 -3.10 20.94
N LYS A 224 4.53 -2.66 22.00
CA LYS A 224 3.09 -2.80 22.16
C LYS A 224 2.33 -2.06 21.06
N TYR A 225 2.72 -0.82 20.78
CA TYR A 225 2.15 -0.04 19.71
C TYR A 225 2.29 -0.71 18.35
N LEU A 226 3.49 -1.22 18.03
CA LEU A 226 3.75 -1.93 16.79
C LEU A 226 2.86 -3.16 16.64
N LYS A 227 2.75 -3.97 17.71
CA LYS A 227 1.92 -5.18 17.70
C LYS A 227 0.43 -4.87 17.45
N GLU A 228 -0.10 -3.86 18.13
CA GLU A 228 -1.50 -3.44 17.99
C GLU A 228 -1.75 -2.85 16.58
N TYR A 229 -0.84 -2.02 16.09
CA TYR A 229 -0.99 -1.37 14.79
C TYR A 229 -0.89 -2.38 13.62
N LEU A 230 0.15 -3.23 13.61
CA LEU A 230 0.36 -4.21 12.55
C LEU A 230 -0.77 -5.26 12.46
N ALA A 231 -1.49 -5.47 13.57
CA ALA A 231 -2.64 -6.38 13.57
C ALA A 231 -3.77 -5.93 12.64
N ASP A 232 -3.98 -4.61 12.48
CA ASP A 232 -5.10 -4.04 11.71
C ASP A 232 -4.65 -3.19 10.51
N ASP A 233 -3.35 -3.17 10.19
CA ASP A 233 -2.81 -2.31 9.14
C ASP A 233 -2.91 -2.96 7.75
N SER A 234 -3.75 -2.37 6.91
CA SER A 234 -3.99 -2.83 5.54
C SER A 234 -2.77 -2.71 4.62
N ASN A 235 -1.84 -1.78 4.87
CA ASN A 235 -0.63 -1.63 4.07
C ASN A 235 0.39 -2.72 4.43
N PHE A 236 0.47 -3.07 5.71
CA PHE A 236 1.24 -4.23 6.14
C PHE A 236 0.65 -5.53 5.57
N ASP A 237 -0.67 -5.67 5.56
CA ASP A 237 -1.35 -6.81 4.95
C ASP A 237 -1.01 -6.95 3.46
N LYS A 238 -0.96 -5.85 2.70
CA LYS A 238 -0.51 -5.87 1.30
C LYS A 238 0.93 -6.34 1.16
N LEU A 239 1.81 -5.96 2.08
CA LEU A 239 3.19 -6.41 2.08
C LEU A 239 3.29 -7.92 2.34
N LEU A 240 2.47 -8.46 3.25
CA LEU A 240 2.36 -9.91 3.49
C LEU A 240 1.88 -10.65 2.23
N TYR A 241 0.84 -10.16 1.55
CA TYR A 241 0.39 -10.74 0.27
C TYR A 241 1.48 -10.75 -0.79
N LYS A 242 2.30 -9.69 -0.87
CA LYS A 242 3.44 -9.64 -1.79
C LYS A 242 4.38 -10.83 -1.60
N TYR A 243 4.75 -11.12 -0.36
CA TYR A 243 5.68 -12.22 -0.06
C TYR A 243 5.02 -13.59 -0.11
N LEU A 244 3.73 -13.71 0.19
CA LEU A 244 2.96 -14.94 -0.05
C LEU A 244 2.92 -15.32 -1.54
N ILE A 245 2.78 -14.34 -2.42
CA ILE A 245 2.79 -14.54 -3.87
C ILE A 245 4.20 -14.84 -4.37
N LYS A 246 5.22 -14.09 -3.92
CA LYS A 246 6.62 -14.31 -4.29
C LYS A 246 7.12 -15.69 -3.87
N SER A 247 6.75 -16.16 -2.68
CA SER A 247 7.10 -17.51 -2.21
C SER A 247 6.31 -18.64 -2.91
N GLY A 248 5.26 -18.30 -3.67
CA GLY A 248 4.35 -19.28 -4.25
C GLY A 248 3.37 -19.91 -3.24
N SER A 249 3.31 -19.42 -2.01
CA SER A 249 2.35 -19.87 -1.00
C SER A 249 0.92 -19.47 -1.37
N VAL A 250 0.76 -18.31 -2.01
CA VAL A 250 -0.43 -17.93 -2.77
C VAL A 250 -0.08 -18.06 -4.26
N THR A 251 -0.77 -18.96 -4.95
CA THR A 251 -0.45 -19.28 -6.35
C THR A 251 -1.15 -18.35 -7.34
N GLY A 252 -0.60 -18.25 -8.55
CA GLY A 252 -1.23 -17.50 -9.63
C GLY A 252 -2.62 -18.03 -9.97
N GLU A 253 -2.84 -19.34 -9.84
CA GLU A 253 -4.14 -19.97 -10.05
C GLU A 253 -5.19 -19.47 -9.05
N GLN A 254 -4.81 -19.34 -7.77
CA GLN A 254 -5.70 -18.78 -6.74
C GLN A 254 -6.00 -17.31 -7.03
N VAL A 255 -4.99 -16.49 -7.38
CA VAL A 255 -5.20 -15.07 -7.73
C VAL A 255 -6.14 -14.94 -8.94
N CYS A 256 -5.92 -15.71 -10.00
CA CYS A 256 -6.79 -15.69 -11.19
C CYS A 256 -8.22 -16.18 -10.87
N ALA A 257 -8.37 -17.17 -9.99
CA ALA A 257 -9.68 -17.63 -9.54
C ALA A 257 -10.44 -16.53 -8.78
N ILE A 258 -9.75 -15.76 -7.91
CA ILE A 258 -10.32 -14.61 -7.20
C ILE A 258 -10.76 -13.50 -8.16
N VAL A 259 -9.99 -13.24 -9.22
CA VAL A 259 -10.39 -12.26 -10.26
C VAL A 259 -11.77 -12.62 -10.85
N TYR A 260 -12.03 -13.91 -11.08
CA TYR A 260 -13.34 -14.39 -11.50
C TYR A 260 -14.37 -14.32 -10.37
N GLU A 261 -14.02 -14.80 -9.18
CA GLU A 261 -14.93 -14.84 -8.02
C GLU A 261 -15.50 -13.47 -7.66
N GLN A 262 -14.68 -12.41 -7.79
CA GLN A 262 -15.09 -11.02 -7.58
C GLN A 262 -15.72 -10.35 -8.82
N GLY A 263 -15.84 -11.07 -9.93
CA GLY A 263 -16.45 -10.55 -11.16
C GLY A 263 -15.63 -9.45 -11.87
N ILE A 264 -14.32 -9.41 -11.62
CA ILE A 264 -13.40 -8.43 -12.21
C ILE A 264 -13.23 -8.69 -13.71
N LEU A 265 -13.02 -9.95 -14.08
CA LEU A 265 -12.96 -10.41 -15.46
C LEU A 265 -13.87 -11.62 -15.65
N PRO A 266 -14.56 -11.71 -16.80
CA PRO A 266 -15.40 -12.89 -17.13
C PRO A 266 -14.51 -14.12 -17.37
N MET A 267 -14.99 -15.28 -16.94
CA MET A 267 -14.35 -16.56 -17.14
C MET A 267 -15.45 -17.61 -17.29
N ASP A 268 -15.20 -18.67 -18.07
CA ASP A 268 -16.09 -19.82 -18.11
C ASP A 268 -15.83 -20.77 -16.93
N ASP A 269 -16.86 -21.52 -16.53
CA ASP A 269 -16.78 -22.44 -15.37
C ASP A 269 -15.70 -23.53 -15.53
N SER A 270 -15.41 -23.94 -16.76
CA SER A 270 -14.37 -24.96 -17.03
C SER A 270 -12.99 -24.41 -16.72
N THR A 271 -12.71 -23.19 -17.15
CA THR A 271 -11.45 -22.47 -16.86
C THR A 271 -11.30 -22.21 -15.36
N TYR A 272 -12.35 -21.71 -14.69
CA TYR A 272 -12.35 -21.50 -13.24
C TYR A 272 -12.08 -22.80 -12.46
N ASN A 273 -12.83 -23.87 -12.76
CA ASN A 273 -12.59 -25.16 -12.13
C ASN A 273 -11.20 -25.74 -12.47
N GLY A 274 -10.70 -25.43 -13.67
CA GLY A 274 -9.34 -25.80 -14.08
C GLY A 274 -8.26 -25.12 -13.24
N LEU A 275 -8.42 -23.83 -12.94
CA LEU A 275 -7.53 -23.05 -12.04
C LEU A 275 -7.55 -23.64 -10.62
N LEU A 276 -8.73 -23.82 -10.02
CA LEU A 276 -8.86 -24.38 -8.67
C LEU A 276 -8.25 -25.78 -8.51
N ASN A 277 -8.24 -26.59 -9.58
CA ASN A 277 -7.70 -27.95 -9.57
C ASN A 277 -6.29 -28.05 -10.17
N GLY A 278 -5.61 -26.94 -10.45
CA GLY A 278 -4.25 -26.92 -11.05
C GLY A 278 -4.17 -27.48 -12.46
N LYS A 279 -5.28 -27.54 -13.21
CA LYS A 279 -5.34 -28.03 -14.59
C LYS A 279 -5.20 -26.92 -15.63
N THR A 280 -5.49 -25.68 -15.27
CA THR A 280 -5.34 -24.49 -16.10
C THR A 280 -4.16 -23.67 -15.59
N ASN A 281 -3.26 -23.28 -16.49
CA ASN A 281 -2.10 -22.46 -16.12
C ASN A 281 -2.50 -20.99 -16.03
N ALA A 282 -2.31 -20.40 -14.86
CA ALA A 282 -2.66 -19.01 -14.57
C ALA A 282 -1.94 -18.02 -15.48
N PHE A 283 -0.66 -18.24 -15.74
CA PHE A 283 0.13 -17.34 -16.60
C PHE A 283 -0.40 -17.29 -18.02
N SER A 284 -0.82 -18.42 -18.57
CA SER A 284 -1.42 -18.48 -19.91
C SER A 284 -2.77 -17.78 -19.97
N TRP A 285 -3.49 -17.74 -18.87
CA TRP A 285 -4.79 -17.07 -18.79
C TRP A 285 -4.66 -15.56 -18.59
N ILE A 286 -3.76 -15.12 -17.71
CA ILE A 286 -3.62 -13.69 -17.39
C ILE A 286 -2.90 -12.90 -18.49
N LYS A 287 -2.07 -13.56 -19.31
CA LYS A 287 -1.38 -12.98 -20.47
C LYS A 287 -2.30 -12.86 -21.68
#